data_123a60c937098ea131a343b6e030de38
#
_entry.id   123a60c937098ea131a343b6e030de38
#
_cell.length_a   1.000
_cell.length_b   1.000
_cell.length_c   1.000
_cell.angle_alpha   90.00
_cell.angle_beta   90.00
_cell.angle_gamma   90.00
#
_symmetry.space_group_name_H-M   'P 1'
#
loop_
_entity.id
_entity.type
_entity.pdbx_description
1 polymer ?
#
loop_
_entity_poly.entity_id
_entity_poly.type
_entity_poly.pdbx_seq_one_letter_code
_entity_poly.pdbx_strand_id
1 'polypeptide(L)'
;MRRLVSSSARVCHGVSSCERVXRNRLYGGVGDGGPLGDEEHRIYEAALEPEAHGLATTARNGDIVVLHDPQTAGLAEHAKLMGCHVVWRCHVGIDEQNDNSIQAWDFLRPYLEPFVDHYVFTDERFPPPWIPADKCSVIWPSIDPFSAKNQAMSGEKVEAILT
;
A
#
# COMPACT_ATOMS: atom_id res chain seq x y z
N MET A 1 -25.99 -4.71 5.69
CA MET A 1 -25.23 -4.54 4.44
C MET A 1 -23.85 -3.98 4.80
N ARG A 2 -22.77 -4.71 4.47
CA ARG A 2 -21.42 -4.25 4.77
C ARG A 2 -20.99 -3.19 3.75
N ARG A 3 -20.46 -2.10 4.25
CA ARG A 3 -19.95 -1.02 3.38
C ARG A 3 -18.49 -1.28 3.05
N LEU A 4 -18.10 -0.86 1.86
CA LEU A 4 -16.70 -0.86 1.44
C LEU A 4 -16.13 0.54 1.66
N VAL A 5 -15.07 0.62 2.46
CA VAL A 5 -14.33 1.86 2.71
C VAL A 5 -12.93 1.66 2.14
N SER A 6 -12.57 2.44 1.16
CA SER A 6 -11.23 2.37 0.54
C SER A 6 -10.41 3.57 1.00
N SER A 7 -9.23 3.31 1.54
CA SER A 7 -8.27 4.35 1.90
C SER A 7 -7.02 4.20 1.03
N SER A 8 -6.84 5.15 0.15
CA SER A 8 -5.57 5.38 -0.51
C SER A 8 -5.02 6.67 0.10
N ALA A 9 -4.07 6.54 0.99
CA ALA A 9 -3.45 7.72 1.60
C ALA A 9 -2.92 8.62 0.50
N ARG A 10 -3.34 9.88 0.50
CA ARG A 10 -2.71 10.88 -0.36
C ARG A 10 -1.27 10.97 0.09
N VAL A 11 -0.37 10.85 -0.87
CA VAL A 11 1.06 10.92 -0.62
C VAL A 11 1.33 12.10 0.32
N CYS A 12 1.72 11.79 1.53
CA CYS A 12 2.11 12.82 2.49
C CYS A 12 3.35 13.53 1.95
N HIS A 13 3.17 14.72 1.45
CA HIS A 13 4.31 15.54 1.03
C HIS A 13 5.21 15.75 2.24
N GLY A 14 6.36 15.12 2.23
CA GLY A 14 7.37 15.31 3.26
C GLY A 14 7.74 14.08 4.08
N VAL A 15 7.17 12.91 3.81
CA VAL A 15 7.54 11.69 4.56
C VAL A 15 8.61 10.92 3.80
N SER A 16 9.85 11.30 4.04
CA SER A 16 11.01 10.66 3.40
C SER A 16 11.16 9.18 3.75
N SER A 17 10.76 8.77 4.97
CA SER A 17 10.89 7.38 5.39
C SER A 17 9.91 6.45 4.68
N CYS A 18 8.64 6.86 4.54
CA CYS A 18 7.64 6.02 3.86
C CYS A 18 7.98 5.83 2.37
N GLU A 19 8.43 6.89 1.71
CA GLU A 19 8.88 6.80 0.32
C GLU A 19 10.09 5.88 0.17
N ARG A 20 11.02 5.92 1.13
CA ARG A 20 12.19 5.04 1.11
C ARG A 20 11.82 3.58 1.29
N VAL A 21 10.89 3.28 2.14
CA VAL A 21 10.40 1.90 2.31
C VAL A 21 9.62 1.42 1.09
N UNK A 22 8.86 2.09 0.87
CA UNK A 22 8.07 1.72 0.01
C UNK A 22 8.52 1.72 -1.24
N ARG A 23 8.80 2.78 -1.61
CA ARG A 23 9.06 3.02 -3.02
C ARG A 23 10.39 2.42 -3.49
N ASN A 24 11.46 2.72 -2.78
CA ASN A 24 12.78 2.29 -3.23
C ASN A 24 13.03 0.80 -3.00
N ARG A 25 12.74 0.31 -1.81
CA ARG A 25 13.06 -1.08 -1.45
C ARG A 25 12.06 -2.08 -1.99
N LEU A 26 10.76 -1.79 -1.93
CA LEU A 26 9.73 -2.72 -2.41
C LEU A 26 9.49 -2.62 -3.91
N TYR A 27 9.66 -1.44 -4.51
CA TYR A 27 9.43 -1.26 -5.94
C TYR A 27 10.70 -1.49 -6.76
N GLY A 28 11.82 -0.97 -6.29
CA GLY A 28 13.09 -1.04 -7.03
C GLY A 28 14.10 -2.05 -6.49
N GLY A 29 13.86 -2.63 -5.32
CA GLY A 29 14.82 -3.52 -4.67
C GLY A 29 16.11 -2.81 -4.25
N VAL A 30 16.09 -1.50 -4.14
CA VAL A 30 17.29 -0.68 -3.91
C VAL A 30 17.22 -0.03 -2.53
N GLY A 31 18.28 -0.16 -1.77
CA GLY A 31 18.42 0.55 -0.50
C GLY A 31 19.08 1.90 -0.69
N ASP A 32 18.74 2.83 0.18
CA ASP A 32 19.43 4.12 0.27
C ASP A 32 20.49 4.13 1.38
N GLY A 33 20.72 2.95 1.98
CA GLY A 33 21.69 2.77 3.05
C GLY A 33 21.22 3.21 4.44
N GLY A 34 20.02 3.76 4.56
CA GLY A 34 19.50 4.18 5.85
C GLY A 34 18.86 3.02 6.63
N PRO A 35 18.82 3.13 7.98
CA PRO A 35 18.16 2.11 8.79
C PRO A 35 16.65 2.14 8.63
N LEU A 36 15.99 1.04 9.01
CA LEU A 36 14.54 0.96 9.21
C LEU A 36 14.33 0.49 10.66
N GLY A 37 14.56 1.39 11.60
CA GLY A 37 14.49 1.10 13.03
C GLY A 37 13.37 1.89 13.72
N ASP A 38 13.52 2.00 15.05
CA ASP A 38 12.48 2.63 15.90
C ASP A 38 12.17 4.07 15.49
N GLU A 39 13.16 4.82 15.03
CA GLU A 39 12.95 6.20 14.59
C GLU A 39 12.07 6.25 13.33
N GLU A 40 12.35 5.37 12.38
CA GLU A 40 11.57 5.29 11.15
C GLU A 40 10.13 4.84 11.42
N HIS A 41 9.94 3.91 12.37
CA HIS A 41 8.60 3.52 12.84
C HIS A 41 7.86 4.72 13.41
N ARG A 42 8.48 5.51 14.31
CA ARG A 42 7.86 6.70 14.90
C ARG A 42 7.46 7.74 13.83
N ILE A 43 8.34 7.97 12.87
CA ILE A 43 8.06 8.91 11.77
C ILE A 43 6.89 8.40 10.93
N TYR A 44 6.89 7.11 10.61
CA TYR A 44 5.84 6.47 9.82
C TYR A 44 4.48 6.57 10.54
N GLU A 45 4.44 6.24 11.81
CA GLU A 45 3.21 6.28 12.63
C GLU A 45 2.67 7.71 12.76
N ALA A 46 3.55 8.66 13.06
CA ALA A 46 3.16 10.07 13.18
C ALA A 46 2.56 10.61 11.86
N ALA A 47 3.08 10.16 10.73
CA ALA A 47 2.58 10.57 9.42
C ALA A 47 1.16 10.03 9.15
N LEU A 48 0.77 8.93 9.80
CA LEU A 48 -0.54 8.31 9.60
C LEU A 48 -1.63 8.84 10.53
N GLU A 49 -1.30 9.63 11.54
CA GLU A 49 -2.28 10.16 12.49
C GLU A 49 -3.49 10.86 11.84
N PRO A 50 -3.30 11.76 10.85
CA PRO A 50 -4.46 12.40 10.21
C PRO A 50 -5.37 11.41 9.49
N GLU A 51 -4.78 10.41 8.83
CA GLU A 51 -5.52 9.37 8.11
C GLU A 51 -6.26 8.44 9.06
N ALA A 52 -5.64 8.11 10.20
CA ALA A 52 -6.29 7.31 11.25
C ALA A 52 -7.51 8.05 11.82
N HIS A 53 -7.40 9.35 12.03
CA HIS A 53 -8.53 10.18 12.46
C HIS A 53 -9.64 10.20 11.40
N GLY A 54 -9.28 10.37 10.13
CA GLY A 54 -10.23 10.32 9.01
C GLY A 54 -10.94 8.97 8.92
N LEU A 55 -10.21 7.89 9.09
CA LEU A 55 -10.76 6.54 9.10
C LEU A 55 -11.76 6.36 10.24
N ALA A 56 -11.41 6.84 11.44
CA ALA A 56 -12.26 6.75 12.63
C ALA A 56 -13.60 7.49 12.47
N THR A 57 -13.64 8.55 11.65
CA THR A 57 -14.90 9.27 11.38
C THR A 57 -15.74 8.61 10.29
N THR A 58 -15.13 7.79 9.45
CA THR A 58 -15.77 7.24 8.24
C THR A 58 -16.21 5.79 8.40
N ALA A 59 -15.34 4.94 8.95
CA ALA A 59 -15.59 3.50 9.05
C ALA A 59 -16.44 3.15 10.28
N ARG A 60 -17.12 2.03 10.20
CA ARG A 60 -18.01 1.51 11.27
C ARG A 60 -17.75 0.03 11.47
N ASN A 61 -18.07 -0.46 12.66
CA ASN A 61 -17.99 -1.88 12.97
C ASN A 61 -18.68 -2.73 11.89
N GLY A 62 -17.99 -3.75 11.41
CA GLY A 62 -18.47 -4.65 10.36
C GLY A 62 -18.22 -4.19 8.93
N ASP A 63 -17.71 -2.97 8.72
CA ASP A 63 -17.33 -2.50 7.38
C ASP A 63 -16.09 -3.26 6.88
N ILE A 64 -15.90 -3.27 5.58
CA ILE A 64 -14.68 -3.77 4.94
C ILE A 64 -13.81 -2.56 4.59
N VAL A 65 -12.62 -2.51 5.19
CA VAL A 65 -11.64 -1.44 4.93
C VAL A 65 -10.58 -2.00 3.99
N VAL A 66 -10.40 -1.37 2.83
CA VAL A 66 -9.35 -1.74 1.88
C VAL A 66 -8.24 -0.69 1.97
N LEU A 67 -7.08 -1.11 2.43
CA LEU A 67 -5.88 -0.29 2.57
C LEU A 67 -4.96 -0.55 1.39
N HIS A 68 -4.45 0.51 0.78
CA HIS A 68 -3.64 0.39 -0.44
C HIS A 68 -2.19 0.73 -0.18
N ASP A 69 -1.31 -0.21 -0.45
CA ASP A 69 0.14 -0.07 -0.52
C ASP A 69 0.81 0.21 0.85
N PRO A 70 2.15 0.19 0.91
CA PRO A 70 2.89 0.31 2.17
C PRO A 70 2.55 1.55 2.99
N GLN A 71 2.19 2.65 2.34
CA GLN A 71 1.89 3.90 3.04
C GLN A 71 0.62 3.85 3.89
N THR A 72 -0.21 2.82 3.76
CA THR A 72 -1.42 2.68 4.58
C THR A 72 -1.35 1.52 5.56
N ALA A 73 -0.25 0.77 5.60
CA ALA A 73 -0.18 -0.46 6.39
C ALA A 73 -0.44 -0.22 7.89
N GLY A 74 0.08 0.88 8.45
CA GLY A 74 -0.13 1.22 9.86
C GLY A 74 -1.58 1.55 10.24
N LEU A 75 -2.47 1.74 9.25
CA LEU A 75 -3.89 1.95 9.54
C LEU A 75 -4.62 0.63 9.82
N ALA A 76 -3.99 -0.52 9.57
CA ALA A 76 -4.65 -1.82 9.74
C ALA A 76 -5.08 -2.07 11.19
N GLU A 77 -4.22 -1.73 12.16
CA GLU A 77 -4.57 -1.82 13.56
C GLU A 77 -5.79 -0.96 13.90
N HIS A 78 -5.78 0.30 13.45
CA HIS A 78 -6.89 1.22 13.71
C HIS A 78 -8.22 0.67 13.18
N ALA A 79 -8.23 0.18 11.94
CA ALA A 79 -9.42 -0.43 11.35
C ALA A 79 -9.88 -1.67 12.13
N LYS A 80 -8.91 -2.49 12.55
CA LYS A 80 -9.21 -3.73 13.28
C LYS A 80 -9.82 -3.43 14.66
N LEU A 81 -9.27 -2.45 15.38
CA LEU A 81 -9.79 -2.03 16.69
C LEU A 81 -11.20 -1.45 16.59
N MET A 82 -11.58 -0.91 15.45
CA MET A 82 -12.94 -0.43 15.19
C MET A 82 -13.91 -1.56 14.82
N GLY A 83 -13.44 -2.80 14.75
CA GLY A 83 -14.26 -3.96 14.40
C GLY A 83 -14.48 -4.14 12.90
N CYS A 84 -13.64 -3.55 12.08
CA CYS A 84 -13.72 -3.70 10.63
C CYS A 84 -13.01 -4.98 10.14
N HIS A 85 -13.36 -5.41 8.94
CA HIS A 85 -12.61 -6.43 8.21
C HIS A 85 -11.56 -5.72 7.37
N VAL A 86 -10.29 -6.11 7.50
CA VAL A 86 -9.17 -5.41 6.87
C VAL A 86 -8.64 -6.21 5.69
N VAL A 87 -8.70 -5.60 4.51
CA VAL A 87 -8.06 -6.10 3.29
C VAL A 87 -6.91 -5.17 2.96
N TRP A 88 -5.70 -5.71 2.81
CA TRP A 88 -4.55 -4.90 2.40
C TRP A 88 -4.17 -5.25 0.96
N ARG A 89 -4.22 -4.25 0.08
CA ARG A 89 -3.90 -4.42 -1.33
C ARG A 89 -2.57 -3.76 -1.66
N CYS A 90 -1.61 -4.56 -2.12
CA CYS A 90 -0.28 -4.08 -2.49
C CYS A 90 -0.07 -4.17 -4.00
N HIS A 91 0.25 -3.04 -4.60
CA HIS A 91 0.52 -2.95 -6.04
C HIS A 91 2.02 -3.00 -6.35
N VAL A 92 2.87 -2.95 -5.33
CA VAL A 92 4.32 -2.86 -5.49
C VAL A 92 5.01 -4.12 -5.00
N GLY A 93 6.12 -4.44 -5.65
CA GLY A 93 6.95 -5.58 -5.30
C GLY A 93 8.04 -5.77 -6.33
N ILE A 94 8.91 -6.72 -6.11
CA ILE A 94 9.99 -7.08 -7.05
C ILE A 94 9.91 -8.58 -7.33
N ASP A 95 10.36 -8.95 -8.53
CA ASP A 95 10.27 -10.33 -9.00
C ASP A 95 11.14 -11.29 -8.18
N GLU A 96 12.29 -10.83 -7.73
CA GLU A 96 13.23 -11.62 -6.91
C GLU A 96 13.54 -10.86 -5.63
N GLN A 97 13.10 -11.39 -4.48
CA GLN A 97 13.34 -10.77 -3.19
C GLN A 97 14.84 -10.66 -2.91
N ASN A 98 15.25 -9.53 -2.35
CA ASN A 98 16.63 -9.28 -1.95
C ASN A 98 16.66 -8.66 -0.53
N ASP A 99 17.86 -8.44 0.01
CA ASP A 99 18.02 -7.93 1.38
C ASP A 99 17.25 -6.62 1.61
N ASN A 100 17.18 -5.74 0.61
CA ASN A 100 16.49 -4.46 0.75
C ASN A 100 14.96 -4.66 0.82
N SER A 101 14.41 -5.53 -0.02
CA SER A 101 12.98 -5.83 0.02
C SER A 101 12.60 -6.59 1.28
N ILE A 102 13.47 -7.50 1.74
CA ILE A 102 13.26 -8.23 3.00
C ILE A 102 13.20 -7.25 4.18
N GLN A 103 14.14 -6.31 4.27
CA GLN A 103 14.13 -5.29 5.32
C GLN A 103 12.84 -4.45 5.28
N ALA A 104 12.36 -4.11 4.09
CA ALA A 104 11.11 -3.35 3.96
C ALA A 104 9.90 -4.19 4.41
N TRP A 105 9.87 -5.48 4.06
CA TRP A 105 8.81 -6.38 4.51
C TRP A 105 8.84 -6.58 6.03
N ASP A 106 10.04 -6.69 6.62
CA ASP A 106 10.19 -6.82 8.09
C ASP A 106 9.71 -5.55 8.79
N PHE A 107 9.98 -4.37 8.21
CA PHE A 107 9.47 -3.09 8.73
C PHE A 107 7.94 -3.05 8.72
N LEU A 108 7.30 -3.56 7.66
CA LEU A 108 5.83 -3.51 7.54
C LEU A 108 5.13 -4.61 8.33
N ARG A 109 5.82 -5.70 8.59
CA ARG A 109 5.25 -6.90 9.21
C ARG A 109 4.46 -6.63 10.51
N PRO A 110 4.98 -5.84 11.47
CA PRO A 110 4.25 -5.57 12.72
C PRO A 110 2.89 -4.88 12.51
N TYR A 111 2.76 -4.12 11.44
CA TYR A 111 1.51 -3.42 11.12
C TYR A 111 0.51 -4.30 10.38
N LEU A 112 0.99 -5.32 9.68
CA LEU A 112 0.14 -6.11 8.78
C LEU A 112 -0.23 -7.47 9.36
N GLU A 113 0.76 -8.23 9.83
CA GLU A 113 0.58 -9.64 10.21
C GLU A 113 -0.50 -9.83 11.28
N PRO A 114 -0.59 -9.00 12.34
CA PRO A 114 -1.61 -9.20 13.38
C PRO A 114 -3.01 -8.72 13.00
N PHE A 115 -3.13 -7.82 12.01
CA PHE A 115 -4.38 -7.06 11.84
C PHE A 115 -5.08 -7.29 10.50
N VAL A 116 -4.37 -7.78 9.48
CA VAL A 116 -4.95 -7.97 8.14
C VAL A 116 -5.65 -9.31 8.04
N ASP A 117 -6.90 -9.28 7.59
CA ASP A 117 -7.69 -10.50 7.38
C ASP A 117 -7.39 -11.13 6.02
N HIS A 118 -7.11 -10.31 5.00
CA HIS A 118 -6.82 -10.80 3.65
C HIS A 118 -5.89 -9.86 2.89
N TYR A 119 -4.95 -10.45 2.17
CA TYR A 119 -3.95 -9.75 1.37
C TYR A 119 -4.28 -9.88 -0.12
N VAL A 120 -4.09 -8.82 -0.89
CA VAL A 120 -4.26 -8.85 -2.34
C VAL A 120 -3.01 -8.26 -3.00
N PHE A 121 -2.37 -9.02 -3.85
CA PHE A 121 -1.19 -8.58 -4.59
C PHE A 121 -1.48 -8.50 -6.09
N THR A 122 -0.64 -7.78 -6.82
CA THR A 122 -0.73 -7.70 -8.29
C THR A 122 0.06 -8.80 -8.98
N ASP A 123 0.95 -9.48 -8.25
CA ASP A 123 1.78 -10.57 -8.81
C ASP A 123 2.06 -11.60 -7.71
N GLU A 124 2.13 -12.85 -8.11
CA GLU A 124 2.34 -13.98 -7.20
C GLU A 124 3.75 -14.03 -6.58
N ARG A 125 4.71 -13.29 -7.15
CA ARG A 125 6.10 -13.23 -6.67
C ARG A 125 6.30 -12.19 -5.58
N PHE A 126 5.34 -11.26 -5.39
CA PHE A 126 5.50 -10.12 -4.50
C PHE A 126 5.32 -10.45 -3.01
N PRO A 127 4.39 -11.36 -2.62
CA PRO A 127 4.16 -11.61 -1.20
C PRO A 127 5.41 -12.11 -0.48
N PRO A 128 5.72 -11.55 0.70
CA PRO A 128 6.80 -12.12 1.53
C PRO A 128 6.36 -13.45 2.12
N PRO A 129 7.33 -14.34 2.47
CA PRO A 129 7.02 -15.72 2.86
C PRO A 129 6.22 -15.87 4.16
N TRP A 130 6.12 -14.82 4.98
CA TRP A 130 5.34 -14.89 6.21
C TRP A 130 3.82 -14.70 5.99
N ILE A 131 3.38 -14.30 4.78
CA ILE A 131 1.94 -14.18 4.49
C ILE A 131 1.37 -15.57 4.18
N PRO A 132 0.34 -16.03 4.94
CA PRO A 132 -0.25 -17.34 4.67
C PRO A 132 -0.96 -17.37 3.30
N ALA A 133 -0.76 -18.44 2.57
CA ALA A 133 -1.33 -18.59 1.22
C ALA A 133 -2.88 -18.56 1.22
N ASP A 134 -3.50 -19.06 2.27
CA ASP A 134 -4.96 -19.08 2.39
C ASP A 134 -5.54 -17.68 2.68
N LYS A 135 -4.70 -16.72 3.07
CA LYS A 135 -5.09 -15.33 3.28
C LYS A 135 -4.65 -14.42 2.12
N CYS A 136 -4.12 -14.98 1.05
CA CYS A 136 -3.53 -14.19 -0.05
C CYS A 136 -4.23 -14.47 -1.38
N SER A 137 -4.52 -13.41 -2.13
CA SER A 137 -5.04 -13.50 -3.49
C SER A 137 -4.20 -12.66 -4.43
N VAL A 138 -4.13 -13.09 -5.68
CA VAL A 138 -3.47 -12.29 -6.72
C VAL A 138 -4.54 -11.77 -7.68
N ILE A 139 -4.57 -10.44 -7.87
CA ILE A 139 -5.45 -9.78 -8.83
C ILE A 139 -4.57 -8.95 -9.77
N TRP A 140 -4.36 -9.50 -10.96
CA TRP A 140 -3.51 -8.89 -11.98
C TRP A 140 -4.06 -7.52 -12.41
N PRO A 141 -3.18 -6.55 -12.70
CA PRO A 141 -3.63 -5.28 -13.21
C PRO A 141 -4.32 -5.44 -14.56
N SER A 142 -5.37 -4.70 -14.77
CA SER A 142 -6.11 -4.71 -16.04
C SER A 142 -6.11 -3.31 -16.65
N ILE A 143 -6.12 -3.28 -17.98
CA ILE A 143 -6.16 -2.04 -18.75
C ILE A 143 -7.47 -2.03 -19.54
N ASP A 144 -8.24 -0.99 -19.39
CA ASP A 144 -9.39 -0.75 -20.24
C ASP A 144 -8.92 -0.09 -21.55
N PRO A 145 -8.85 -0.84 -22.67
CA PRO A 145 -8.36 -0.28 -23.93
C PRO A 145 -9.28 0.81 -24.51
N PHE A 146 -10.52 0.89 -24.01
CA PHE A 146 -11.49 1.85 -24.51
C PHE A 146 -11.53 3.14 -23.68
N SER A 147 -10.81 3.19 -22.57
CA SER A 147 -10.75 4.42 -21.78
C SER A 147 -10.02 5.54 -22.54
N ALA A 148 -10.43 6.77 -22.32
CA ALA A 148 -9.87 7.93 -23.03
C ALA A 148 -8.34 8.03 -22.89
N LYS A 149 -7.78 7.62 -21.75
CA LYS A 149 -6.34 7.66 -21.50
C LYS A 149 -5.54 6.64 -22.32
N ASN A 150 -6.22 5.58 -22.81
CA ASN A 150 -5.57 4.50 -23.56
C ASN A 150 -5.82 4.59 -25.07
N GLN A 151 -6.56 5.62 -25.52
CA GLN A 151 -6.82 5.82 -26.95
C GLN A 151 -5.70 6.66 -27.58
N ALA A 152 -5.48 6.43 -28.87
CA ALA A 152 -4.51 7.20 -29.62
C ALA A 152 -4.89 8.69 -29.63
N MET A 153 -3.92 9.54 -29.36
CA MET A 153 -4.10 10.98 -29.45
C MET A 153 -3.69 11.51 -30.81
N SER A 154 -4.41 12.50 -31.32
CA SER A 154 -4.01 13.19 -32.56
C SER A 154 -2.70 13.96 -32.32
N GLY A 155 -1.95 14.18 -33.38
CA GLY A 155 -0.71 14.96 -33.30
C GLY A 155 -0.92 16.35 -32.72
N GLU A 156 -2.02 17.01 -33.13
CA GLU A 156 -2.39 18.34 -32.60
C GLU A 156 -2.60 18.32 -31.08
N LYS A 157 -3.25 17.27 -30.56
CA LYS A 157 -3.50 17.13 -29.13
C LYS A 157 -2.21 16.88 -28.36
N VAL A 158 -1.31 16.07 -28.93
CA VAL A 158 0.01 15.82 -28.34
C VAL A 158 0.81 17.12 -28.26
N GLU A 159 0.83 17.89 -29.36
CA GLU A 159 1.54 19.16 -29.44
C GLU A 159 1.01 20.18 -28.42
N ALA A 160 -0.32 20.27 -28.27
CA ALA A 160 -0.95 21.17 -27.32
C ALA A 160 -0.65 20.82 -25.84
N ILE A 161 -0.33 19.56 -25.54
CA ILE A 161 0.03 19.13 -24.19
C ILE A 161 1.51 19.43 -23.87
N LEU A 162 2.37 19.40 -24.92
CA LEU A 162 3.81 19.56 -24.75
C LEU A 162 4.27 21.02 -24.78
N THR A 163 3.42 21.96 -25.15
CA THR A 163 3.70 23.40 -25.19
C THR A 163 3.12 24.11 -23.96
#